data_47890eb57d97dcbcfb7e6b05c50ec9c1
#
_entry.id   47890eb57d97dcbcfb7e6b05c50ec9c1
#
_cell.length_a   1.000
_cell.length_b   1.000
_cell.length_c   1.000
_cell.angle_alpha   90.00
_cell.angle_beta   90.00
_cell.angle_gamma   90.00
#
_symmetry.space_group_name_H-M   'P 1'
#
loop_
_entity.id
_entity.type
_entity.pdbx_description
1 polymer ?
#
loop_
_entity_poly.entity_id
_entity_poly.type
_entity_poly.pdbx_seq_one_letter_code
_entity_poly.pdbx_strand_id
1 'polypeptide(L)' 'MAEIKIKTEVAGRVCAIPAALGASLSNGDEILLVEAMKMEIPVTATSGGKLKSVLVKVDDVVAEEQVVAIIEG' A
#
# COMPACT_ATOMS: atom_id res chain seq x y z
N MET A 1 17.31 5.70 -9.70
CA MET A 1 16.40 5.73 -8.57
C MET A 1 15.01 6.10 -9.02
N ALA A 2 14.20 5.09 -9.20
CA ALA A 2 12.85 5.29 -9.68
C ALA A 2 11.87 5.21 -8.53
N GLU A 3 10.88 6.09 -8.56
CA GLU A 3 9.76 5.99 -7.64
C GLU A 3 8.67 5.17 -8.29
N ILE A 4 8.15 4.23 -7.53
CA ILE A 4 7.09 3.35 -7.99
C ILE A 4 5.86 3.67 -7.17
N LYS A 5 4.79 4.08 -7.85
CA LYS A 5 3.52 4.39 -7.19
C LYS A 5 2.73 3.12 -7.04
N ILE A 6 2.30 2.84 -5.82
CA ILE A 6 1.50 1.66 -5.52
C ILE A 6 0.05 2.10 -5.38
N LYS A 7 -0.81 1.49 -6.18
CA LYS A 7 -2.24 1.81 -6.20
C LYS A 7 -3.01 0.68 -5.54
N THR A 8 -4.07 1.05 -4.84
CA THR A 8 -5.02 0.03 -4.39
C THR A 8 -5.89 -0.40 -5.56
N GLU A 9 -6.18 -1.68 -5.65
CA GLU A 9 -7.04 -2.19 -6.70
C GLU A 9 -8.51 -2.19 -6.31
N VAL A 10 -8.79 -1.90 -5.04
CA VAL A 10 -10.17 -1.93 -4.53
C VAL A 10 -10.47 -0.66 -3.76
N ALA A 11 -11.72 -0.26 -3.81
CA ALA A 11 -12.22 0.81 -2.95
C ALA A 11 -12.62 0.21 -1.60
N GLY A 12 -12.27 0.91 -0.52
CA GLY A 12 -12.61 0.44 0.81
C GLY A 12 -11.96 1.30 1.88
N ARG A 13 -11.83 0.74 3.07
CA ARG A 13 -11.26 1.43 4.22
C ARG A 13 -9.93 0.78 4.60
N VAL A 14 -8.91 1.60 4.81
CA VAL A 14 -7.62 1.10 5.27
C VAL A 14 -7.77 0.61 6.70
N CYS A 15 -7.51 -0.68 6.94
CA CYS A 15 -7.68 -1.26 8.26
C CYS A 15 -6.37 -1.54 8.98
N ALA A 16 -5.25 -1.63 8.24
CA ALA A 16 -3.94 -1.82 8.86
C ALA A 16 -2.85 -1.39 7.88
N ILE A 17 -1.72 -0.95 8.42
CA ILE A 17 -0.53 -0.61 7.64
C ILE A 17 0.66 -1.31 8.28
N PRO A 18 0.88 -2.59 7.98
CA PRO A 18 1.96 -3.34 8.62
C PRO A 18 3.36 -2.91 8.19
N ALA A 19 3.52 -2.32 7.01
CA ALA A 19 4.84 -1.91 6.55
C ALA A 19 5.27 -0.60 7.21
N ALA A 20 6.55 -0.52 7.55
CA ALA A 20 7.11 0.69 8.16
C ALA A 20 7.84 1.52 7.10
N LEU A 21 7.82 2.83 7.27
CA LEU A 21 8.59 3.72 6.39
C LEU A 21 10.06 3.36 6.46
N GLY A 22 10.72 3.34 5.32
CA GLY A 22 12.12 2.98 5.21
C GLY A 22 12.39 1.50 5.14
N ALA A 23 11.37 0.65 5.31
CA ALA A 23 11.55 -0.79 5.25
C ALA A 23 11.89 -1.23 3.83
N SER A 24 12.76 -2.23 3.73
CA SER A 24 13.06 -2.85 2.44
C SER A 24 11.96 -3.83 2.11
N LEU A 25 11.39 -3.68 0.93
CA LEU A 25 10.28 -4.51 0.47
C LEU A 25 10.70 -5.32 -0.74
N SER A 26 10.12 -6.50 -0.85
CA SER A 26 10.25 -7.35 -2.04
C SER A 26 8.91 -7.38 -2.74
N ASN A 27 8.93 -7.75 -4.02
CA ASN A 27 7.71 -7.95 -4.79
C ASN A 27 6.79 -8.90 -4.02
N GLY A 28 5.55 -8.49 -3.80
CA GLY A 28 4.56 -9.29 -3.08
C GLY A 28 4.45 -9.01 -1.60
N ASP A 29 5.37 -8.21 -1.02
CA ASP A 29 5.27 -7.87 0.40
C ASP A 29 4.06 -6.97 0.64
N GLU A 30 3.37 -7.20 1.76
CA GLU A 30 2.19 -6.41 2.10
C GLU A 30 2.58 -5.04 2.61
N ILE A 31 1.97 -4.01 2.06
CA ILE A 31 2.17 -2.64 2.50
C ILE A 31 1.05 -2.23 3.44
N LEU A 32 -0.19 -2.45 3.02
CA LEU A 32 -1.34 -2.13 3.84
C LEU A 32 -2.51 -3.05 3.49
N LEU A 33 -3.52 -3.05 4.34
CA LEU A 33 -4.72 -3.85 4.17
C LEU A 33 -5.91 -2.93 4.01
N VAL A 34 -6.73 -3.22 3.00
CA VAL A 34 -7.97 -2.49 2.74
C VAL A 34 -9.14 -3.43 2.99
N GLU A 35 -10.07 -2.99 3.83
CA GLU A 35 -11.30 -3.75 4.06
C GLU A 35 -12.32 -3.36 3.01
N ALA A 36 -12.78 -4.34 2.25
CA ALA A 36 -13.79 -4.16 1.23
C ALA A 36 -14.69 -5.39 1.24
N MET A 37 -16.00 -5.19 1.24
CA MET A 37 -16.97 -6.28 1.17
C MET A 37 -16.73 -7.35 2.25
N LYS A 38 -16.40 -6.89 3.48
CA LYS A 38 -16.15 -7.76 4.63
C LYS A 38 -14.92 -8.64 4.48
N MET A 39 -14.02 -8.28 3.58
CA MET A 39 -12.76 -8.98 3.39
C MET A 39 -11.60 -8.01 3.55
N GLU A 40 -10.49 -8.52 4.08
CA GLU A 40 -9.25 -7.75 4.12
C GLU A 40 -8.43 -8.09 2.89
N ILE A 41 -8.16 -7.09 2.08
CA ILE A 41 -7.46 -7.28 0.81
C ILE A 41 -6.11 -6.58 0.92
N PRO A 42 -4.99 -7.33 0.77
CA PRO A 42 -3.67 -6.71 0.89
C PRO A 42 -3.33 -5.87 -0.34
N VAL A 43 -2.71 -4.72 -0.09
CA VAL A 43 -2.07 -3.94 -1.14
C VAL A 43 -0.58 -4.25 -1.02
N THR A 44 0.00 -4.81 -2.07
CA THR A 44 1.35 -5.36 -2.03
C THR A 44 2.29 -4.56 -2.92
N ALA A 45 3.58 -4.67 -2.60
CA ALA A 45 4.62 -4.10 -3.43
C ALA A 45 4.69 -4.84 -4.76
N THR A 46 4.82 -4.10 -5.85
CA THR A 46 4.92 -4.67 -7.19
C THR A 46 6.35 -4.82 -7.64
N SER A 47 7.31 -4.36 -6.84
CA SER A 47 8.72 -4.40 -7.16
C SER A 47 9.50 -4.21 -5.86
N GLY A 48 10.76 -4.61 -5.85
CA GLY A 48 11.62 -4.40 -4.68
C GLY A 48 12.01 -2.94 -4.52
N GLY A 49 12.30 -2.53 -3.31
CA GLY A 49 12.73 -1.19 -2.98
C GLY A 49 12.41 -0.84 -1.54
N LYS A 50 12.60 0.42 -1.20
CA LYS A 50 12.29 0.91 0.14
C LYS A 50 10.98 1.67 0.14
N LEU A 51 10.20 1.48 1.18
CA LEU A 51 8.95 2.20 1.33
C LEU A 51 9.25 3.66 1.66
N LYS A 52 9.03 4.53 0.69
CA LYS A 52 9.36 5.95 0.81
C LYS A 52 8.25 6.72 1.50
N SER A 53 7.00 6.47 1.11
CA SER A 53 5.84 7.21 1.64
C SER A 53 4.63 6.32 1.68
N VAL A 54 3.78 6.56 2.68
CA VAL A 54 2.42 6.02 2.72
C VAL A 54 1.50 7.23 2.76
N LEU A 55 0.62 7.32 1.78
CA LEU A 55 -0.20 8.52 1.54
C LEU A 55 -1.55 8.46 2.24
N VAL A 56 -1.81 7.40 2.99
CA VAL A 56 -3.09 7.18 3.68
C VAL A 56 -2.81 6.73 5.10
N LYS A 57 -3.85 6.78 5.93
CA LYS A 57 -3.79 6.36 7.33
C LYS A 57 -4.83 5.28 7.57
N VAL A 58 -4.67 4.56 8.67
CA VAL A 58 -5.70 3.64 9.14
C VAL A 58 -7.01 4.42 9.29
N ASP A 59 -8.09 3.81 8.82
CA ASP A 59 -9.46 4.33 8.77
C ASP A 59 -9.73 5.26 7.60
N ASP A 60 -8.75 5.63 6.79
CA ASP A 60 -9.00 6.40 5.58
C ASP A 60 -9.79 5.56 4.58
N VAL A 61 -10.68 6.20 3.86
CA VAL A 61 -11.40 5.58 2.75
C VAL A 61 -10.61 5.85 1.47
N VAL A 62 -10.39 4.80 0.69
CA VAL A 62 -9.64 4.90 -0.56
C VAL A 62 -10.52 4.47 -1.72
N ALA A 63 -10.25 5.06 -2.88
CA ALA A 63 -10.95 4.73 -4.11
C ALA A 63 -10.12 3.73 -4.91
N GLU A 64 -10.79 2.99 -5.78
CA GLU A 64 -10.12 2.09 -6.72
C GLU A 64 -9.09 2.88 -7.53
N GLU A 65 -7.90 2.32 -7.71
CA GLU A 65 -6.78 2.91 -8.45
C GLU A 65 -6.13 4.12 -7.77
N GLN A 66 -6.51 4.43 -6.54
CA GLN A 66 -5.88 5.52 -5.81
C GLN A 66 -4.45 5.13 -5.41
N VAL A 67 -3.51 6.06 -5.57
CA VAL A 67 -2.13 5.85 -5.12
C VAL A 67 -2.10 5.92 -3.60
N VAL A 68 -1.61 4.87 -2.96
CA VAL A 68 -1.60 4.77 -1.50
C VAL A 68 -0.19 4.72 -0.91
N ALA A 69 0.80 4.39 -1.72
CA ALA A 69 2.19 4.31 -1.24
C ALA A 69 3.15 4.56 -2.38
N ILE A 70 4.38 4.91 -2.02
CA ILE A 70 5.47 5.11 -2.97
C ILE A 70 6.68 4.32 -2.50
N ILE A 71 7.22 3.53 -3.40
CA ILE A 71 8.42 2.74 -3.17
C ILE A 71 9.55 3.38 -3.98
N GLU A 72 10.72 3.48 -3.39
CA GLU A 72 11.93 3.94 -4.08
C GLU A 72 12.84 2.75 -4.33
N GLY A 73 13.04 2.47 -5.59
CA GLY A 73 13.88 1.37 -6.03
C GLY A 73 15.29 1.76 -6.40
#